data_2c397b4abc18af8139566cbe75a09bb5
#
_entry.id   2c397b4abc18af8139566cbe75a09bb5
#
_cell.length_a   1.000
_cell.length_b   1.000
_cell.length_c   1.000
_cell.angle_alpha   90.00
_cell.angle_beta   90.00
_cell.angle_gamma   90.00
#
_symmetry.space_group_name_H-M   'P 1'
#
loop_
_entity.id
_entity.type
_entity.pdbx_description
1 polymer ?
#
loop_
_entity_poly.entity_id
_entity_poly.type
_entity_poly.pdbx_seq_one_letter_code
_entity_poly.pdbx_strand_id
1 'polypeptide(L)'
;MSATSRRAVLAPPRTRKGGAQVAPPGPPVTATPRLFLQLVRDRLGLLTSATAAYGDAVRLTIGPKSIYLFNHPDHAKHVLADNSAAYHKGIGLAEAKRVIGDGLLTSEGEVWRAQRRTVQPMFQNKRIAHQDAVIAGEAARLVERLRARVGGPPVDLAGEMTRLALGVLGRTLLGADLDRFHSIGHAFEDMQDQAMFEMVSLSMVPLWLPLPGHLRFRRARRDLYRVADRLVAGHPDGGDDVVTRLLASPAGVDPRPARRRMREDLVTLLLAGHETTASTLSWAFHLLDRHPEVRERLRAEAVEVLGDRPPVYDDLHRLRYTAMVIEEVMRLYPPVWALTRVAQRDDEVGGYHVPAGADVMISPYTLHRHPAYWTDPERFDPERFDPDRAHGRPRYAYIPFGAGPRFCVGNHLGMMEATFVLAMVSRELRLAHVPGRPVVPEAMLSLRVRGGLPMTVHRA
;
A
#
# COMPACT_ATOMS: atom_id res chain seq x y z
N MET A 1 0.79 8.07 -46.00
CA MET A 1 1.90 9.00 -45.71
C MET A 1 2.00 9.11 -44.20
N SER A 2 2.96 8.40 -43.64
CA SER A 2 3.17 8.23 -42.19
C SER A 2 4.12 9.30 -41.68
N ALA A 3 3.65 10.10 -40.71
CA ALA A 3 4.47 11.06 -40.01
C ALA A 3 4.92 10.46 -38.67
N THR A 4 6.07 9.79 -38.67
CA THR A 4 6.79 9.35 -37.50
C THR A 4 7.37 10.57 -36.77
N SER A 5 6.68 11.05 -35.74
CA SER A 5 7.22 12.02 -34.77
C SER A 5 8.26 11.33 -33.90
N ARG A 6 9.53 11.50 -34.22
CA ARG A 6 10.65 11.17 -33.34
C ARG A 6 10.59 12.13 -32.13
N ARG A 7 10.10 11.66 -30.98
CA ARG A 7 10.32 12.33 -29.70
C ARG A 7 11.82 12.27 -29.40
N ALA A 8 12.46 13.43 -29.39
CA ALA A 8 13.83 13.59 -28.94
C ALA A 8 13.91 13.14 -27.46
N VAL A 9 14.66 12.08 -27.22
CA VAL A 9 15.10 11.72 -25.88
C VAL A 9 16.05 12.83 -25.45
N LEU A 10 15.58 13.69 -24.57
CA LEU A 10 16.41 14.71 -23.95
C LEU A 10 17.46 13.98 -23.09
N ALA A 11 18.70 14.03 -23.54
CA ALA A 11 19.85 13.55 -22.78
C ALA A 11 19.87 14.29 -21.42
N PRO A 12 20.25 13.62 -20.31
CA PRO A 12 20.36 14.27 -19.03
C PRO A 12 21.32 15.46 -19.14
N PRO A 13 21.05 16.59 -18.46
CA PRO A 13 21.91 17.74 -18.50
C PRO A 13 23.31 17.34 -18.02
N ARG A 14 24.32 17.58 -18.84
CA ARG A 14 25.71 17.33 -18.48
C ARG A 14 26.05 18.16 -17.24
N THR A 15 26.50 17.49 -16.19
CA THR A 15 27.03 18.12 -14.97
C THR A 15 28.10 19.15 -15.33
N ARG A 16 27.79 20.42 -15.18
CA ARG A 16 28.81 21.49 -15.20
C ARG A 16 29.56 21.41 -13.85
N LYS A 17 30.82 21.06 -13.88
CA LYS A 17 31.73 21.26 -12.75
C LYS A 17 31.83 22.77 -12.45
N GLY A 18 31.38 23.17 -11.25
CA GLY A 18 31.46 24.54 -10.75
C GLY A 18 30.29 25.41 -11.22
N GLY A 19 29.18 25.44 -10.46
CA GLY A 19 28.04 26.28 -10.80
C GLY A 19 26.82 25.95 -9.94
N ALA A 20 25.87 26.85 -9.96
CA ALA A 20 24.64 26.84 -9.18
C ALA A 20 23.99 25.44 -9.09
N GLN A 21 23.59 25.06 -7.88
CA GLN A 21 22.84 23.85 -7.60
C GLN A 21 21.53 23.83 -8.43
N VAL A 22 21.40 22.87 -9.34
CA VAL A 22 20.27 22.81 -10.28
C VAL A 22 19.09 22.11 -9.61
N ALA A 23 18.00 22.84 -9.42
CA ALA A 23 16.74 22.24 -8.98
C ALA A 23 16.02 21.55 -10.15
N PRO A 24 15.21 20.48 -9.90
CA PRO A 24 14.38 19.88 -10.93
C PRO A 24 13.43 20.90 -11.59
N PRO A 25 13.11 20.72 -12.89
CA PRO A 25 12.09 21.52 -13.57
C PRO A 25 10.71 21.29 -12.93
N GLY A 26 9.77 22.21 -13.19
CA GLY A 26 8.42 22.04 -12.70
C GLY A 26 7.51 23.20 -13.09
N PRO A 27 6.22 23.10 -12.74
CA PRO A 27 5.26 24.18 -13.00
C PRO A 27 5.69 25.49 -12.35
N PRO A 28 5.39 26.63 -12.95
CA PRO A 28 5.67 27.93 -12.36
C PRO A 28 4.88 28.13 -11.07
N VAL A 29 5.38 28.95 -10.15
CA VAL A 29 4.74 29.24 -8.86
C VAL A 29 3.31 29.76 -9.03
N THR A 30 3.03 30.47 -10.11
CA THR A 30 1.69 30.95 -10.48
C THR A 30 0.68 29.84 -10.69
N ALA A 31 1.12 28.59 -10.94
CA ALA A 31 0.25 27.42 -11.06
C ALA A 31 -0.21 26.84 -9.71
N THR A 32 0.30 27.35 -8.58
CA THR A 32 0.00 26.82 -7.22
C THR A 32 -1.50 26.60 -6.96
N PRO A 33 -2.44 27.51 -7.26
CA PRO A 33 -3.86 27.27 -6.99
C PRO A 33 -4.41 26.07 -7.79
N ARG A 34 -3.98 25.92 -9.06
CA ARG A 34 -4.37 24.78 -9.90
C ARG A 34 -3.79 23.47 -9.37
N LEU A 35 -2.51 23.47 -8.99
CA LEU A 35 -1.84 22.29 -8.41
C LEU A 35 -2.51 21.86 -7.12
N PHE A 36 -2.87 22.82 -6.25
CA PHE A 36 -3.59 22.54 -5.02
C PHE A 36 -4.96 21.91 -5.29
N LEU A 37 -5.71 22.47 -6.24
CA LEU A 37 -7.01 21.91 -6.64
C LEU A 37 -6.86 20.48 -7.19
N GLN A 38 -5.84 20.22 -8.00
CA GLN A 38 -5.54 18.86 -8.50
C GLN A 38 -5.12 17.94 -7.36
N LEU A 39 -4.27 18.37 -6.43
CA LEU A 39 -3.89 17.58 -5.24
C LEU A 39 -5.10 17.15 -4.43
N VAL A 40 -6.12 17.98 -4.31
CA VAL A 40 -7.34 17.66 -3.57
C VAL A 40 -8.26 16.73 -4.37
N ARG A 41 -8.42 16.96 -5.68
CA ARG A 41 -9.43 16.28 -6.50
C ARG A 41 -8.91 15.02 -7.20
N ASP A 42 -7.66 15.06 -7.68
CA ASP A 42 -7.06 14.01 -8.51
C ASP A 42 -5.55 13.93 -8.31
N ARG A 43 -5.13 13.33 -7.21
CA ARG A 43 -3.71 13.18 -6.85
C ARG A 43 -2.93 12.36 -7.88
N LEU A 44 -3.53 11.28 -8.38
CA LEU A 44 -2.88 10.40 -9.35
C LEU A 44 -2.69 11.11 -10.69
N GLY A 45 -3.70 11.81 -11.17
CA GLY A 45 -3.61 12.61 -12.38
C GLY A 45 -2.61 13.75 -12.26
N LEU A 46 -2.48 14.37 -11.07
CA LEU A 46 -1.43 15.36 -10.81
C LEU A 46 -0.03 14.78 -11.03
N LEU A 47 0.26 13.63 -10.40
CA LEU A 47 1.58 12.99 -10.51
C LEU A 47 1.86 12.51 -11.95
N THR A 48 0.88 11.86 -12.58
CA THR A 48 0.99 11.39 -13.96
C THR A 48 1.23 12.53 -14.95
N SER A 49 0.46 13.62 -14.83
CA SER A 49 0.63 14.78 -15.72
C SER A 49 1.96 15.50 -15.48
N ALA A 50 2.43 15.56 -14.24
CA ALA A 50 3.70 16.17 -13.91
C ALA A 50 4.88 15.37 -14.49
N THR A 51 4.92 14.04 -14.32
CA THR A 51 5.98 13.21 -14.91
C THR A 51 5.93 13.17 -16.43
N ALA A 52 4.74 13.19 -17.03
CA ALA A 52 4.59 13.26 -18.48
C ALA A 52 5.11 14.60 -19.07
N ALA A 53 4.93 15.72 -18.35
CA ALA A 53 5.32 17.04 -18.83
C ALA A 53 6.81 17.36 -18.57
N TYR A 54 7.38 16.92 -17.45
CA TYR A 54 8.69 17.34 -16.98
C TYR A 54 9.72 16.20 -16.90
N GLY A 55 9.32 14.94 -17.08
CA GLY A 55 10.21 13.78 -17.05
C GLY A 55 10.42 13.23 -15.65
N ASP A 56 11.61 12.65 -15.41
CA ASP A 56 11.92 11.81 -14.25
C ASP A 56 12.21 12.56 -12.95
N ALA A 57 12.34 13.87 -13.00
CA ALA A 57 12.56 14.72 -11.85
C ALA A 57 11.70 15.98 -11.97
N VAL A 58 10.81 16.20 -11.02
CA VAL A 58 9.86 17.33 -11.06
C VAL A 58 9.79 18.00 -9.69
N ARG A 59 9.85 19.34 -9.68
CA ARG A 59 9.56 20.12 -8.48
C ARG A 59 8.14 20.67 -8.52
N LEU A 60 7.29 20.21 -7.61
CA LEU A 60 5.92 20.70 -7.44
C LEU A 60 5.89 21.66 -6.24
N THR A 61 5.65 22.95 -6.50
CA THR A 61 5.50 23.95 -5.42
C THR A 61 4.03 24.23 -5.17
N ILE A 62 3.57 23.89 -3.96
CA ILE A 62 2.18 24.04 -3.54
C ILE A 62 2.15 24.82 -2.21
N GLY A 63 1.81 26.10 -2.28
CA GLY A 63 1.91 26.99 -1.13
C GLY A 63 3.34 27.09 -0.58
N PRO A 64 3.56 26.89 0.73
CA PRO A 64 4.88 26.96 1.35
C PRO A 64 5.74 25.71 1.12
N LYS A 65 5.19 24.65 0.53
CA LYS A 65 5.85 23.35 0.36
C LYS A 65 6.33 23.15 -1.09
N SER A 66 7.54 22.62 -1.22
CA SER A 66 8.07 22.09 -2.48
C SER A 66 8.29 20.60 -2.34
N ILE A 67 7.67 19.82 -3.23
CA ILE A 67 7.79 18.37 -3.30
C ILE A 67 8.65 18.04 -4.52
N TYR A 68 9.71 17.28 -4.30
CA TYR A 68 10.61 16.78 -5.33
C TYR A 68 10.18 15.38 -5.72
N LEU A 69 9.43 15.26 -6.83
CA LEU A 69 8.98 13.99 -7.37
C LEU A 69 10.07 13.39 -8.26
N PHE A 70 10.54 12.19 -7.92
CA PHE A 70 11.50 11.44 -8.72
C PHE A 70 10.87 10.15 -9.24
N ASN A 71 10.97 9.91 -10.55
CA ASN A 71 10.27 8.84 -11.26
C ASN A 71 11.24 7.95 -12.06
N HIS A 72 12.42 7.66 -11.53
CA HIS A 72 13.41 6.79 -12.14
C HIS A 72 13.85 5.70 -11.14
N PRO A 73 14.13 4.44 -11.58
CA PRO A 73 14.58 3.38 -10.70
C PRO A 73 15.83 3.74 -9.88
N ASP A 74 16.82 4.39 -10.48
CA ASP A 74 18.04 4.79 -9.78
C ASP A 74 17.78 5.87 -8.73
N HIS A 75 16.85 6.80 -9.00
CA HIS A 75 16.44 7.79 -8.00
C HIS A 75 15.70 7.11 -6.82
N ALA A 76 14.82 6.15 -7.12
CA ALA A 76 14.17 5.36 -6.09
C ALA A 76 15.16 4.56 -5.25
N LYS A 77 16.17 3.93 -5.90
CA LYS A 77 17.25 3.23 -5.24
C LYS A 77 18.04 4.16 -4.31
N HIS A 78 18.47 5.32 -4.82
CA HIS A 78 19.25 6.29 -4.05
C HIS A 78 18.50 6.72 -2.79
N VAL A 79 17.26 7.22 -2.93
CA VAL A 79 16.48 7.77 -1.80
C VAL A 79 16.02 6.72 -0.80
N LEU A 80 15.60 5.54 -1.28
CA LEU A 80 14.97 4.53 -0.43
C LEU A 80 15.95 3.51 0.15
N ALA A 81 17.09 3.31 -0.48
CA ALA A 81 18.07 2.28 -0.09
C ALA A 81 19.45 2.86 0.18
N ASP A 82 20.16 3.35 -0.85
CA ASP A 82 21.58 3.66 -0.78
C ASP A 82 21.88 4.81 0.20
N ASN A 83 21.08 5.89 0.17
CA ASN A 83 21.22 7.06 1.06
C ASN A 83 20.05 7.20 2.04
N SER A 84 19.33 6.11 2.33
CA SER A 84 18.12 6.12 3.17
C SER A 84 18.31 6.71 4.56
N ALA A 85 19.53 6.68 5.10
CA ALA A 85 19.87 7.27 6.39
C ALA A 85 19.80 8.82 6.40
N ALA A 86 19.89 9.45 5.22
CA ALA A 86 19.72 10.91 5.06
C ALA A 86 18.25 11.34 4.96
N TYR A 87 17.31 10.40 5.08
CA TYR A 87 15.88 10.67 4.85
C TYR A 87 15.01 10.15 5.97
N HIS A 88 14.09 10.99 6.44
CA HIS A 88 13.00 10.61 7.33
C HIS A 88 11.67 10.50 6.56
N LYS A 89 10.59 10.08 7.24
CA LYS A 89 9.23 10.09 6.66
C LYS A 89 8.83 11.52 6.29
N GLY A 90 8.36 11.69 5.05
CA GLY A 90 7.97 12.98 4.50
C GLY A 90 6.47 13.26 4.61
N ILE A 91 6.06 14.25 3.83
CA ILE A 91 4.68 14.73 3.76
C ILE A 91 3.68 13.58 3.61
N GLY A 92 2.56 13.67 4.30
CA GLY A 92 1.52 12.63 4.39
C GLY A 92 1.75 11.70 5.58
N LEU A 93 2.90 11.04 5.70
CA LEU A 93 3.19 10.18 6.86
C LEU A 93 3.63 10.97 8.10
N ALA A 94 4.32 12.09 7.91
CA ALA A 94 4.66 13.00 9.01
C ALA A 94 3.40 13.58 9.68
N GLU A 95 2.42 13.98 8.88
CA GLU A 95 1.13 14.49 9.37
C GLU A 95 0.25 13.34 9.90
N ALA A 96 0.25 12.19 9.24
CA ALA A 96 -0.49 11.01 9.70
C ALA A 96 -0.06 10.54 11.09
N LYS A 97 1.19 10.79 11.50
CA LYS A 97 1.67 10.53 12.87
C LYS A 97 0.79 11.15 13.95
N ARG A 98 0.18 12.31 13.69
CA ARG A 98 -0.77 12.95 14.63
C ARG A 98 -2.06 12.14 14.79
N VAL A 99 -2.39 11.34 13.79
CA VAL A 99 -3.63 10.56 13.70
C VAL A 99 -3.43 9.14 14.20
N ILE A 100 -2.47 8.41 13.62
CA ILE A 100 -2.24 6.98 13.90
C ILE A 100 -1.20 6.72 15.00
N GLY A 101 -0.53 7.76 15.48
CA GLY A 101 0.50 7.65 16.50
C GLY A 101 1.89 7.37 15.95
N ASP A 102 2.81 7.00 16.83
CA ASP A 102 4.24 6.79 16.55
C ASP A 102 4.60 5.29 16.53
N GLY A 103 3.80 4.50 15.80
CA GLY A 103 4.06 3.08 15.58
C GLY A 103 5.10 2.84 14.48
N LEU A 104 5.31 1.56 14.13
CA LEU A 104 6.32 1.11 13.16
C LEU A 104 6.27 1.84 11.79
N LEU A 105 5.09 2.30 11.36
CA LEU A 105 4.91 3.00 10.09
C LEU A 105 5.45 4.44 10.14
N THR A 106 5.30 5.14 11.26
CA THR A 106 5.54 6.59 11.40
C THR A 106 6.75 6.95 12.23
N SER A 107 7.27 6.02 13.02
CA SER A 107 8.45 6.23 13.87
C SER A 107 9.75 6.33 13.06
N GLU A 108 10.76 6.97 13.66
CA GLU A 108 12.08 7.19 13.06
C GLU A 108 13.21 6.79 14.01
N GLY A 109 14.42 6.76 13.46
CA GLY A 109 15.67 6.57 14.22
C GLY A 109 15.71 5.28 15.03
N GLU A 110 16.17 5.36 16.27
CA GLU A 110 16.33 4.21 17.17
C GLU A 110 14.98 3.63 17.62
N VAL A 111 13.93 4.46 17.77
CA VAL A 111 12.58 3.99 18.11
C VAL A 111 12.08 3.04 17.03
N TRP A 112 12.19 3.43 15.76
CA TRP A 112 11.82 2.56 14.64
C TRP A 112 12.67 1.28 14.61
N ARG A 113 13.99 1.38 14.81
CA ARG A 113 14.85 0.19 14.80
C ARG A 113 14.48 -0.81 15.89
N ALA A 114 14.12 -0.31 17.07
CA ALA A 114 13.66 -1.14 18.18
C ALA A 114 12.33 -1.83 17.86
N GLN A 115 11.34 -1.09 17.40
CA GLN A 115 10.05 -1.63 16.97
C GLN A 115 10.21 -2.67 15.84
N ARG A 116 11.04 -2.34 14.82
CA ARG A 116 11.32 -3.26 13.71
C ARG A 116 11.93 -4.57 14.19
N ARG A 117 12.90 -4.53 15.07
CA ARG A 117 13.54 -5.73 15.67
C ARG A 117 12.55 -6.58 16.46
N THR A 118 11.60 -5.95 17.17
CA THR A 118 10.56 -6.65 17.92
C THR A 118 9.60 -7.40 17.01
N VAL A 119 9.15 -6.75 15.94
CA VAL A 119 8.05 -7.26 15.09
C VAL A 119 8.55 -8.16 13.96
N GLN A 120 9.70 -7.86 13.35
CA GLN A 120 10.21 -8.54 12.16
C GLN A 120 10.31 -10.07 12.27
N PRO A 121 10.70 -10.69 13.41
CA PRO A 121 10.78 -12.15 13.54
C PRO A 121 9.45 -12.86 13.30
N MET A 122 8.32 -12.17 13.51
CA MET A 122 6.97 -12.74 13.29
C MET A 122 6.64 -12.92 11.80
N PHE A 123 7.38 -12.22 10.92
CA PHE A 123 7.18 -12.22 9.48
C PHE A 123 8.25 -13.03 8.72
N GLN A 124 9.04 -13.85 9.43
CA GLN A 124 9.99 -14.75 8.78
C GLN A 124 9.26 -15.86 8.00
N ASN A 125 9.80 -16.23 6.84
CA ASN A 125 9.18 -17.21 5.93
C ASN A 125 8.78 -18.52 6.63
N LYS A 126 9.66 -19.04 7.51
CA LYS A 126 9.37 -20.28 8.28
C LYS A 126 8.11 -20.15 9.13
N ARG A 127 7.89 -18.98 9.75
CA ARG A 127 6.68 -18.73 10.56
C ARG A 127 5.46 -18.54 9.69
N ILE A 128 5.61 -17.78 8.61
CA ILE A 128 4.51 -17.55 7.66
C ILE A 128 4.06 -18.87 7.04
N ALA A 129 4.98 -19.78 6.74
CA ALA A 129 4.65 -21.11 6.22
C ALA A 129 3.68 -21.89 7.14
N HIS A 130 3.80 -21.74 8.45
CA HIS A 130 2.90 -22.40 9.43
C HIS A 130 1.53 -21.70 9.57
N GLN A 131 1.27 -20.61 8.85
CA GLN A 131 -0.01 -19.91 8.88
C GLN A 131 -0.93 -20.30 7.70
N ASP A 132 -0.48 -21.20 6.85
CA ASP A 132 -1.18 -21.60 5.63
C ASP A 132 -2.61 -22.12 5.92
N ALA A 133 -2.78 -23.01 6.89
CA ALA A 133 -4.08 -23.52 7.28
C ALA A 133 -5.03 -22.42 7.80
N VAL A 134 -4.51 -21.44 8.52
CA VAL A 134 -5.28 -20.30 9.03
C VAL A 134 -5.77 -19.43 7.87
N ILE A 135 -4.87 -19.10 6.95
CA ILE A 135 -5.18 -18.26 5.79
C ILE A 135 -6.15 -18.96 4.85
N ALA A 136 -5.91 -20.26 4.57
CA ALA A 136 -6.82 -21.08 3.77
C ALA A 136 -8.22 -21.19 4.40
N GLY A 137 -8.28 -21.30 5.73
CA GLY A 137 -9.54 -21.31 6.48
C GLY A 137 -10.31 -20.01 6.39
N GLU A 138 -9.64 -18.85 6.43
CA GLU A 138 -10.28 -17.55 6.22
C GLU A 138 -10.77 -17.40 4.77
N ALA A 139 -9.97 -17.82 3.80
CA ALA A 139 -10.36 -17.83 2.40
C ALA A 139 -11.58 -18.76 2.16
N ALA A 140 -11.63 -19.92 2.79
CA ALA A 140 -12.79 -20.83 2.72
C ALA A 140 -14.06 -20.16 3.28
N ARG A 141 -13.96 -19.49 4.44
CA ARG A 141 -15.09 -18.74 5.00
C ARG A 141 -15.57 -17.63 4.05
N LEU A 142 -14.67 -16.94 3.37
CA LEU A 142 -15.04 -15.96 2.32
C LEU A 142 -15.78 -16.66 1.17
N VAL A 143 -15.24 -17.76 0.64
CA VAL A 143 -15.88 -18.52 -0.45
C VAL A 143 -17.30 -18.95 -0.06
N GLU A 144 -17.50 -19.47 1.14
CA GLU A 144 -18.84 -19.84 1.64
C GLU A 144 -19.80 -18.66 1.70
N ARG A 145 -19.35 -17.51 2.23
CA ARG A 145 -20.18 -16.29 2.26
C ARG A 145 -20.56 -15.82 0.85
N LEU A 146 -19.62 -15.84 -0.07
CA LEU A 146 -19.86 -15.45 -1.46
C LEU A 146 -20.75 -16.47 -2.18
N ARG A 147 -20.54 -17.78 -1.95
CA ARG A 147 -21.37 -18.87 -2.52
C ARG A 147 -22.84 -18.71 -2.13
N ALA A 148 -23.11 -18.31 -0.89
CA ALA A 148 -24.46 -18.03 -0.41
C ALA A 148 -25.12 -16.82 -1.11
N ARG A 149 -24.36 -16.04 -1.86
CA ARG A 149 -24.83 -14.86 -2.62
C ARG A 149 -24.95 -15.10 -4.13
N VAL A 150 -24.70 -16.32 -4.60
CA VAL A 150 -24.85 -16.66 -6.03
C VAL A 150 -26.27 -16.41 -6.50
N GLY A 151 -26.42 -15.60 -7.56
CA GLY A 151 -27.72 -15.19 -8.11
C GLY A 151 -28.51 -14.22 -7.24
N GLY A 152 -27.97 -13.79 -6.12
CA GLY A 152 -28.57 -12.81 -5.20
C GLY A 152 -28.20 -11.35 -5.53
N PRO A 153 -28.56 -10.41 -4.64
CA PRO A 153 -28.18 -9.01 -4.79
C PRO A 153 -26.65 -8.82 -4.72
N PRO A 154 -26.14 -7.72 -5.32
CA PRO A 154 -24.73 -7.40 -5.26
C PRO A 154 -24.18 -7.35 -3.83
N VAL A 155 -22.92 -7.79 -3.67
CA VAL A 155 -22.18 -7.69 -2.41
C VAL A 155 -21.13 -6.57 -2.52
N ASP A 156 -20.87 -5.85 -1.44
CA ASP A 156 -19.69 -4.97 -1.38
C ASP A 156 -18.43 -5.82 -1.19
N LEU A 157 -17.76 -6.10 -2.31
CA LEU A 157 -16.58 -6.93 -2.29
C LEU A 157 -15.42 -6.29 -1.51
N ALA A 158 -15.29 -4.98 -1.55
CA ALA A 158 -14.24 -4.29 -0.78
C ALA A 158 -14.42 -4.50 0.72
N GLY A 159 -15.67 -4.44 1.20
CA GLY A 159 -16.00 -4.77 2.60
C GLY A 159 -15.71 -6.23 2.95
N GLU A 160 -15.99 -7.18 2.04
CA GLU A 160 -15.66 -8.60 2.25
C GLU A 160 -14.13 -8.84 2.28
N MET A 161 -13.34 -8.13 1.44
CA MET A 161 -11.88 -8.20 1.47
C MET A 161 -11.31 -7.60 2.76
N THR A 162 -11.87 -6.51 3.25
CA THR A 162 -11.51 -5.91 4.55
C THR A 162 -11.76 -6.89 5.69
N ARG A 163 -12.92 -7.54 5.71
CA ARG A 163 -13.26 -8.56 6.73
C ARG A 163 -12.29 -9.73 6.69
N LEU A 164 -12.01 -10.25 5.50
CA LEU A 164 -11.04 -11.33 5.30
C LEU A 164 -9.67 -10.95 5.87
N ALA A 165 -9.12 -9.82 5.42
CA ALA A 165 -7.77 -9.40 5.81
C ALA A 165 -7.66 -9.14 7.33
N LEU A 166 -8.70 -8.60 7.96
CA LEU A 166 -8.77 -8.49 9.42
C LEU A 166 -8.82 -9.86 10.09
N GLY A 167 -9.57 -10.82 9.55
CA GLY A 167 -9.63 -12.20 10.06
C GLY A 167 -8.27 -12.89 10.00
N VAL A 168 -7.59 -12.79 8.85
CA VAL A 168 -6.22 -13.33 8.68
C VAL A 168 -5.27 -12.67 9.67
N LEU A 169 -5.21 -11.35 9.70
CA LEU A 169 -4.31 -10.61 10.59
C LEU A 169 -4.52 -10.95 12.06
N GLY A 170 -5.79 -11.02 12.48
CA GLY A 170 -6.15 -11.34 13.86
C GLY A 170 -5.63 -12.72 14.28
N ARG A 171 -5.91 -13.74 13.48
CA ARG A 171 -5.57 -15.12 13.82
C ARG A 171 -4.11 -15.47 13.61
N THR A 172 -3.45 -14.87 12.61
CA THR A 172 -2.03 -15.18 12.31
C THR A 172 -1.03 -14.42 13.16
N LEU A 173 -1.30 -13.15 13.47
CA LEU A 173 -0.33 -12.26 14.10
C LEU A 173 -0.71 -11.82 15.51
N LEU A 174 -2.01 -11.73 15.82
CA LEU A 174 -2.47 -11.16 17.08
C LEU A 174 -3.07 -12.21 18.03
N GLY A 175 -3.15 -13.48 17.59
CA GLY A 175 -3.76 -14.56 18.38
C GLY A 175 -5.23 -14.32 18.75
N ALA A 176 -5.96 -13.52 17.94
CA ALA A 176 -7.29 -13.03 18.30
C ALA A 176 -8.28 -13.12 17.13
N ASP A 177 -9.55 -13.31 17.48
CA ASP A 177 -10.66 -13.18 16.53
C ASP A 177 -11.12 -11.73 16.44
N LEU A 178 -10.86 -11.08 15.30
CA LEU A 178 -11.25 -9.69 15.04
C LEU A 178 -12.67 -9.55 14.51
N ASP A 179 -13.37 -10.62 14.15
CA ASP A 179 -14.77 -10.55 13.69
C ASP A 179 -15.72 -9.96 14.74
N ARG A 180 -15.33 -10.00 16.01
CA ARG A 180 -16.05 -9.35 17.13
C ARG A 180 -16.05 -7.84 17.09
N PHE A 181 -15.16 -7.22 16.28
CA PHE A 181 -14.94 -5.78 16.25
C PHE A 181 -15.40 -5.19 14.92
N HIS A 182 -16.69 -5.29 14.60
CA HIS A 182 -17.30 -4.85 13.35
C HIS A 182 -17.03 -3.38 12.98
N SER A 183 -16.66 -2.55 13.98
CA SER A 183 -16.38 -1.12 13.77
C SER A 183 -14.96 -0.81 13.29
N ILE A 184 -14.05 -1.80 13.22
CA ILE A 184 -12.64 -1.56 12.91
C ILE A 184 -12.49 -0.91 11.52
N GLY A 185 -13.14 -1.46 10.48
CA GLY A 185 -13.05 -0.94 9.12
C GLY A 185 -13.48 0.53 9.04
N HIS A 186 -14.66 0.87 9.57
CA HIS A 186 -15.15 2.25 9.59
C HIS A 186 -14.29 3.19 10.43
N ALA A 187 -13.74 2.70 11.54
CA ALA A 187 -12.84 3.51 12.35
C ALA A 187 -11.55 3.85 11.58
N PHE A 188 -11.05 2.93 10.77
CA PHE A 188 -9.90 3.21 9.92
C PHE A 188 -10.23 4.15 8.76
N GLU A 189 -11.43 4.10 8.17
CA GLU A 189 -11.88 5.07 7.19
C GLU A 189 -11.87 6.50 7.77
N ASP A 190 -12.46 6.70 8.94
CA ASP A 190 -12.45 7.99 9.63
C ASP A 190 -11.02 8.48 9.97
N MET A 191 -10.11 7.54 10.28
CA MET A 191 -8.70 7.89 10.52
C MET A 191 -7.98 8.26 9.22
N GLN A 192 -8.25 7.60 8.11
CA GLN A 192 -7.68 7.94 6.81
C GLN A 192 -8.18 9.32 6.33
N ASP A 193 -9.47 9.59 6.46
CA ASP A 193 -10.05 10.90 6.14
C ASP A 193 -9.36 12.01 6.93
N GLN A 194 -9.14 11.80 8.23
CA GLN A 194 -8.42 12.75 9.07
C GLN A 194 -6.95 12.87 8.67
N ALA A 195 -6.25 11.78 8.36
CA ALA A 195 -4.87 11.84 7.92
C ALA A 195 -4.71 12.62 6.60
N MET A 196 -5.65 12.44 5.67
CA MET A 196 -5.69 13.21 4.43
C MET A 196 -6.00 14.69 4.67
N PHE A 197 -6.89 15.00 5.62
CA PHE A 197 -7.15 16.37 6.04
C PHE A 197 -5.90 17.02 6.65
N GLU A 198 -5.17 16.31 7.53
CA GLU A 198 -3.91 16.79 8.10
C GLU A 198 -2.86 17.08 7.02
N MET A 199 -2.72 16.19 6.04
CA MET A 199 -1.79 16.37 4.92
C MET A 199 -2.15 17.62 4.09
N VAL A 200 -3.42 17.80 3.71
CA VAL A 200 -3.87 18.91 2.87
C VAL A 200 -3.81 20.25 3.65
N SER A 201 -4.15 20.23 4.93
CA SER A 201 -4.09 21.41 5.80
C SER A 201 -2.69 21.68 6.34
N LEU A 202 -1.68 20.86 5.99
CA LEU A 202 -0.32 20.89 6.53
C LEU A 202 -0.30 20.90 8.08
N SER A 203 -1.27 20.19 8.69
CA SER A 203 -1.47 20.14 10.14
C SER A 203 -1.67 21.52 10.82
N MET A 204 -2.04 22.55 10.07
CA MET A 204 -2.26 23.90 10.58
C MET A 204 -3.56 24.04 11.38
N VAL A 205 -4.51 23.11 11.16
CA VAL A 205 -5.79 23.12 11.88
C VAL A 205 -5.64 22.35 13.19
N PRO A 206 -5.86 22.98 14.35
CA PRO A 206 -5.72 22.32 15.66
C PRO A 206 -6.76 21.21 15.84
N LEU A 207 -6.33 20.02 16.25
CA LEU A 207 -7.21 18.86 16.48
C LEU A 207 -8.25 19.06 17.59
N TRP A 208 -8.08 20.05 18.47
CA TRP A 208 -9.04 20.36 19.53
C TRP A 208 -10.30 21.06 19.02
N LEU A 209 -10.28 21.68 17.83
CA LEU A 209 -11.44 22.29 17.22
C LEU A 209 -12.55 21.23 16.99
N PRO A 210 -13.82 21.54 17.32
CA PRO A 210 -14.92 20.58 17.22
C PRO A 210 -15.48 20.46 15.80
N LEU A 211 -14.62 20.27 14.80
CA LEU A 211 -15.04 20.03 13.42
C LEU A 211 -15.66 18.63 13.30
N PRO A 212 -16.65 18.41 12.44
CA PRO A 212 -17.28 17.10 12.26
C PRO A 212 -16.27 15.97 11.99
N GLY A 213 -15.26 16.21 11.15
CA GLY A 213 -14.16 15.25 10.90
C GLY A 213 -13.35 14.96 12.15
N HIS A 214 -12.97 15.99 12.94
CA HIS A 214 -12.23 15.80 14.20
C HIS A 214 -13.03 15.02 15.24
N LEU A 215 -14.35 15.20 15.29
CA LEU A 215 -15.22 14.44 16.20
C LEU A 215 -15.31 12.96 15.79
N ARG A 216 -15.49 12.66 14.50
CA ARG A 216 -15.44 11.29 13.99
C ARG A 216 -14.10 10.64 14.29
N PHE A 217 -13.00 11.30 13.95
CA PHE A 217 -11.64 10.83 14.24
C PHE A 217 -11.41 10.52 15.73
N ARG A 218 -11.86 11.40 16.66
CA ARG A 218 -11.70 11.14 18.09
C ARG A 218 -12.47 9.91 18.55
N ARG A 219 -13.67 9.65 17.98
CA ARG A 219 -14.44 8.44 18.25
C ARG A 219 -13.70 7.22 17.69
N ALA A 220 -13.32 7.26 16.42
CA ALA A 220 -12.57 6.20 15.74
C ALA A 220 -11.29 5.82 16.50
N ARG A 221 -10.47 6.80 16.89
CA ARG A 221 -9.26 6.57 17.67
C ARG A 221 -9.54 5.94 19.03
N ARG A 222 -10.59 6.38 19.72
CA ARG A 222 -11.00 5.81 21.01
C ARG A 222 -11.42 4.34 20.83
N ASP A 223 -12.14 4.04 19.76
CA ASP A 223 -12.63 2.68 19.49
C ASP A 223 -11.47 1.75 19.15
N LEU A 224 -10.53 2.17 18.30
CA LEU A 224 -9.32 1.40 17.99
C LEU A 224 -8.43 1.19 19.22
N TYR A 225 -8.30 2.20 20.10
CA TYR A 225 -7.55 2.06 21.35
C TYR A 225 -8.24 1.08 22.33
N ARG A 226 -9.58 1.03 22.34
CA ARG A 226 -10.31 0.00 23.11
C ARG A 226 -10.10 -1.39 22.54
N VAL A 227 -10.05 -1.53 21.20
CA VAL A 227 -9.69 -2.79 20.55
C VAL A 227 -8.28 -3.22 20.98
N ALA A 228 -7.30 -2.34 20.85
CA ALA A 228 -5.92 -2.61 21.27
C ALA A 228 -5.85 -3.01 22.77
N ASP A 229 -6.55 -2.29 23.67
CA ASP A 229 -6.60 -2.64 25.10
C ASP A 229 -7.23 -4.01 25.34
N ARG A 230 -8.28 -4.37 24.61
CA ARG A 230 -8.92 -5.70 24.73
C ARG A 230 -8.04 -6.82 24.21
N LEU A 231 -7.31 -6.59 23.11
CA LEU A 231 -6.32 -7.55 22.60
C LEU A 231 -5.24 -7.84 23.63
N VAL A 232 -4.76 -6.80 24.32
CA VAL A 232 -3.75 -6.96 25.38
C VAL A 232 -4.34 -7.64 26.62
N ALA A 233 -5.51 -7.20 27.10
CA ALA A 233 -6.13 -7.73 28.31
C ALA A 233 -6.62 -9.19 28.20
N GLY A 234 -7.02 -9.60 27.00
CA GLY A 234 -7.47 -10.97 26.70
C GLY A 234 -6.36 -11.88 26.17
N HIS A 235 -5.12 -11.40 26.16
CA HIS A 235 -4.01 -12.15 25.58
C HIS A 235 -3.53 -13.23 26.56
N PRO A 236 -3.44 -14.52 26.12
CA PRO A 236 -2.95 -15.59 26.97
C PRO A 236 -1.46 -15.44 27.25
N ASP A 237 -1.04 -15.73 28.46
CA ASP A 237 0.38 -15.75 28.81
C ASP A 237 1.15 -16.80 28.02
N GLY A 238 2.35 -16.46 27.57
CA GLY A 238 3.26 -17.40 26.90
C GLY A 238 2.97 -17.66 25.42
N GLY A 239 2.11 -16.86 24.78
CA GLY A 239 1.90 -16.91 23.34
C GLY A 239 3.17 -16.55 22.55
N ASP A 240 3.26 -17.05 21.31
CA ASP A 240 4.35 -16.68 20.40
C ASP A 240 3.80 -15.87 19.20
N ASP A 241 3.23 -14.72 19.50
CA ASP A 241 2.63 -13.79 18.56
C ASP A 241 3.17 -12.34 18.75
N VAL A 242 2.66 -11.43 17.93
CA VAL A 242 3.11 -10.02 17.96
C VAL A 242 2.75 -9.35 19.30
N VAL A 243 1.59 -9.67 19.88
CA VAL A 243 1.15 -9.04 21.16
C VAL A 243 2.10 -9.43 22.28
N THR A 244 2.44 -10.71 22.42
CA THR A 244 3.43 -11.22 23.39
C THR A 244 4.77 -10.50 23.23
N ARG A 245 5.26 -10.35 22.00
CA ARG A 245 6.55 -9.69 21.73
C ARG A 245 6.54 -8.20 22.04
N LEU A 246 5.44 -7.53 21.75
CA LEU A 246 5.28 -6.13 22.10
C LEU A 246 5.20 -5.93 23.62
N LEU A 247 4.54 -6.85 24.35
CA LEU A 247 4.48 -6.84 25.82
C LEU A 247 5.87 -7.06 26.46
N ALA A 248 6.65 -7.99 25.89
CA ALA A 248 7.99 -8.31 26.36
C ALA A 248 9.04 -7.25 25.93
N SER A 249 8.68 -6.31 25.03
CA SER A 249 9.65 -5.32 24.53
C SER A 249 10.02 -4.30 25.62
N PRO A 250 11.30 -4.14 25.96
CA PRO A 250 11.74 -3.18 26.94
C PRO A 250 11.41 -1.75 26.53
N ALA A 251 11.20 -0.86 27.50
CA ALA A 251 10.98 0.56 27.24
C ALA A 251 12.14 1.18 26.41
N GLY A 252 13.36 0.77 26.66
CA GLY A 252 14.56 1.11 25.91
C GLY A 252 14.65 2.59 25.56
N VAL A 253 14.82 2.87 24.28
CA VAL A 253 14.97 4.22 23.71
C VAL A 253 13.65 4.95 23.48
N ASP A 254 12.51 4.30 23.71
CA ASP A 254 11.20 4.91 23.47
C ASP A 254 10.63 5.57 24.74
N PRO A 255 10.59 6.91 24.80
CA PRO A 255 10.16 7.65 25.99
C PRO A 255 8.65 7.60 26.27
N ARG A 256 7.85 7.03 25.36
CA ARG A 256 6.39 6.99 25.55
C ARG A 256 5.99 5.99 26.64
N PRO A 257 4.88 6.25 27.39
CA PRO A 257 4.32 5.26 28.31
C PRO A 257 4.01 3.93 27.60
N ALA A 258 4.32 2.81 28.26
CA ALA A 258 4.18 1.46 27.67
C ALA A 258 2.80 1.21 27.05
N ARG A 259 1.71 1.57 27.74
CA ARG A 259 0.33 1.45 27.24
C ARG A 259 0.10 2.24 25.95
N ARG A 260 0.69 3.43 25.83
CA ARG A 260 0.56 4.25 24.63
C ARG A 260 1.32 3.63 23.45
N ARG A 261 2.56 3.17 23.67
CA ARG A 261 3.34 2.46 22.64
C ARG A 261 2.58 1.28 22.10
N MET A 262 2.10 0.41 22.98
CA MET A 262 1.33 -0.78 22.62
C MET A 262 0.13 -0.46 21.73
N ARG A 263 -0.69 0.52 22.11
CA ARG A 263 -1.85 0.94 21.34
C ARG A 263 -1.46 1.45 19.95
N GLU A 264 -0.43 2.29 19.85
CA GLU A 264 0.01 2.88 18.59
C GLU A 264 0.64 1.83 17.67
N ASP A 265 1.39 0.88 18.21
CA ASP A 265 1.95 -0.24 17.45
C ASP A 265 0.86 -1.19 16.95
N LEU A 266 -0.09 -1.57 17.80
CA LEU A 266 -1.22 -2.43 17.38
C LEU A 266 -2.12 -1.74 16.35
N VAL A 267 -2.45 -0.46 16.52
CA VAL A 267 -3.22 0.31 15.53
C VAL A 267 -2.48 0.40 14.20
N THR A 268 -1.15 0.60 14.23
CA THR A 268 -0.32 0.59 13.02
C THR A 268 -0.34 -0.75 12.31
N LEU A 269 -0.21 -1.86 13.04
CA LEU A 269 -0.23 -3.22 12.46
C LEU A 269 -1.62 -3.57 11.91
N LEU A 270 -2.68 -3.20 12.64
CA LEU A 270 -4.06 -3.37 12.17
C LEU A 270 -4.29 -2.62 10.85
N LEU A 271 -3.89 -1.34 10.77
CA LEU A 271 -4.03 -0.54 9.55
C LEU A 271 -3.23 -1.13 8.39
N ALA A 272 -1.93 -1.37 8.61
CA ALA A 272 -1.03 -1.80 7.54
C ALA A 272 -1.35 -3.20 7.02
N GLY A 273 -1.80 -4.10 7.90
CA GLY A 273 -2.04 -5.50 7.56
C GLY A 273 -3.35 -5.75 6.81
N HIS A 274 -4.42 -5.00 7.08
CA HIS A 274 -5.68 -5.28 6.40
C HIS A 274 -5.92 -4.43 5.16
N GLU A 275 -5.63 -3.13 5.23
CA GLU A 275 -5.98 -2.15 4.18
C GLU A 275 -5.29 -2.47 2.85
N THR A 276 -4.00 -2.78 2.88
CA THR A 276 -3.21 -3.03 1.67
C THR A 276 -3.60 -4.32 0.96
N THR A 277 -3.85 -5.39 1.70
CA THR A 277 -4.29 -6.68 1.13
C THR A 277 -5.72 -6.60 0.62
N ALA A 278 -6.63 -5.98 1.38
CA ALA A 278 -8.01 -5.76 0.94
C ALA A 278 -8.08 -4.93 -0.35
N SER A 279 -7.27 -3.88 -0.45
CA SER A 279 -7.15 -3.08 -1.67
C SER A 279 -6.63 -3.90 -2.85
N THR A 280 -5.53 -4.65 -2.67
CA THR A 280 -4.96 -5.51 -3.73
C THR A 280 -5.98 -6.50 -4.26
N LEU A 281 -6.69 -7.20 -3.38
CA LEU A 281 -7.71 -8.18 -3.76
C LEU A 281 -8.91 -7.53 -4.45
N SER A 282 -9.36 -6.37 -3.98
CA SER A 282 -10.44 -5.61 -4.62
C SER A 282 -10.09 -5.23 -6.05
N TRP A 283 -8.87 -4.72 -6.29
CA TRP A 283 -8.38 -4.40 -7.63
C TRP A 283 -8.15 -5.65 -8.49
N ALA A 284 -7.75 -6.78 -7.89
CA ALA A 284 -7.61 -8.05 -8.60
C ALA A 284 -8.95 -8.50 -9.19
N PHE A 285 -10.01 -8.55 -8.39
CA PHE A 285 -11.33 -8.96 -8.89
C PHE A 285 -11.93 -7.94 -9.86
N HIS A 286 -11.66 -6.65 -9.68
CA HIS A 286 -12.01 -5.62 -10.67
C HIS A 286 -11.39 -5.92 -12.04
N LEU A 287 -10.09 -6.23 -12.08
CA LEU A 287 -9.38 -6.53 -13.33
C LEU A 287 -9.80 -7.87 -13.93
N LEU A 288 -10.00 -8.91 -13.11
CA LEU A 288 -10.41 -10.23 -13.58
C LEU A 288 -11.79 -10.23 -14.25
N ASP A 289 -12.72 -9.38 -13.82
CA ASP A 289 -14.00 -9.25 -14.52
C ASP A 289 -13.84 -8.60 -15.90
N ARG A 290 -12.88 -7.70 -16.06
CA ARG A 290 -12.60 -7.01 -17.33
C ARG A 290 -11.71 -7.81 -18.29
N HIS A 291 -11.04 -8.85 -17.79
CA HIS A 291 -10.09 -9.68 -18.53
C HIS A 291 -10.45 -11.16 -18.36
N PRO A 292 -11.50 -11.63 -19.06
CA PRO A 292 -11.98 -13.01 -18.93
C PRO A 292 -10.92 -14.06 -19.30
N GLU A 293 -10.04 -13.76 -20.24
CA GLU A 293 -8.94 -14.65 -20.64
C GLU A 293 -7.94 -14.87 -19.48
N VAL A 294 -7.62 -13.82 -18.72
CA VAL A 294 -6.76 -13.92 -17.53
C VAL A 294 -7.47 -14.69 -16.42
N ARG A 295 -8.76 -14.42 -16.21
CA ARG A 295 -9.56 -15.11 -15.21
C ARG A 295 -9.64 -16.62 -15.48
N GLU A 296 -9.94 -17.03 -16.71
CA GLU A 296 -10.06 -18.44 -17.06
C GLU A 296 -8.72 -19.18 -16.91
N ARG A 297 -7.60 -18.56 -17.28
CA ARG A 297 -6.28 -19.15 -17.09
C ARG A 297 -5.92 -19.30 -15.62
N LEU A 298 -6.20 -18.28 -14.79
CA LEU A 298 -6.02 -18.34 -13.33
C LEU A 298 -6.88 -19.45 -12.73
N ARG A 299 -8.15 -19.54 -13.16
CA ARG A 299 -9.07 -20.60 -12.72
C ARG A 299 -8.51 -21.99 -13.09
N ALA A 300 -8.03 -22.18 -14.31
CA ALA A 300 -7.46 -23.43 -14.75
C ALA A 300 -6.27 -23.86 -13.88
N GLU A 301 -5.34 -22.93 -13.59
CA GLU A 301 -4.22 -23.19 -12.67
C GLU A 301 -4.73 -23.55 -11.26
N ALA A 302 -5.69 -22.82 -10.73
CA ALA A 302 -6.24 -23.09 -9.40
C ALA A 302 -6.91 -24.47 -9.31
N VAL A 303 -7.65 -24.88 -10.33
CA VAL A 303 -8.27 -26.23 -10.43
C VAL A 303 -7.20 -27.30 -10.52
N GLU A 304 -6.19 -27.12 -11.39
CA GLU A 304 -5.10 -28.09 -11.56
C GLU A 304 -4.27 -28.29 -10.29
N VAL A 305 -3.92 -27.19 -9.60
CA VAL A 305 -3.03 -27.24 -8.45
C VAL A 305 -3.76 -27.70 -7.20
N LEU A 306 -4.97 -27.20 -6.99
CA LEU A 306 -5.69 -27.40 -5.72
C LEU A 306 -6.68 -28.57 -5.77
N GLY A 307 -7.25 -28.91 -6.95
CA GLY A 307 -8.41 -29.83 -6.99
C GLY A 307 -9.51 -29.30 -6.06
N ASP A 308 -9.97 -30.15 -5.14
CA ASP A 308 -11.00 -29.80 -4.13
C ASP A 308 -10.43 -29.42 -2.75
N ARG A 309 -9.12 -29.56 -2.57
CA ARG A 309 -8.48 -29.29 -1.27
C ARG A 309 -8.16 -27.79 -1.07
N PRO A 310 -8.03 -27.34 0.19
CA PRO A 310 -7.45 -26.03 0.48
C PRO A 310 -5.97 -25.98 0.10
N PRO A 311 -5.42 -24.78 -0.24
CA PRO A 311 -4.02 -24.61 -0.49
C PRO A 311 -3.17 -24.80 0.77
N VAL A 312 -1.94 -25.26 0.57
CA VAL A 312 -0.87 -25.30 1.57
C VAL A 312 0.30 -24.44 1.12
N TYR A 313 1.23 -24.14 2.02
CA TYR A 313 2.37 -23.27 1.72
C TYR A 313 3.14 -23.70 0.46
N ASP A 314 3.32 -25.02 0.28
CA ASP A 314 4.05 -25.55 -0.87
C ASP A 314 3.35 -25.36 -2.22
N ASP A 315 2.07 -25.03 -2.25
CA ASP A 315 1.37 -24.70 -3.47
C ASP A 315 1.75 -23.34 -4.05
N LEU A 316 2.35 -22.45 -3.27
CA LEU A 316 2.73 -21.12 -3.74
C LEU A 316 3.64 -21.16 -4.96
N HIS A 317 4.55 -22.17 -5.05
CA HIS A 317 5.41 -22.28 -6.24
C HIS A 317 4.72 -22.92 -7.44
N ARG A 318 3.54 -23.48 -7.25
CA ARG A 318 2.71 -24.07 -8.31
C ARG A 318 1.66 -23.07 -8.80
N LEU A 319 1.20 -22.14 -7.94
CA LEU A 319 0.26 -21.06 -8.25
C LEU A 319 1.00 -19.85 -8.87
N ARG A 320 1.83 -20.10 -9.88
CA ARG A 320 2.73 -19.10 -10.48
C ARG A 320 1.97 -18.03 -11.23
N TYR A 321 0.99 -18.42 -12.04
CA TYR A 321 0.20 -17.47 -12.80
C TYR A 321 -0.66 -16.60 -11.88
N THR A 322 -1.22 -17.17 -10.83
CA THR A 322 -1.93 -16.44 -9.77
C THR A 322 -1.03 -15.38 -9.13
N ALA A 323 0.23 -15.72 -8.82
CA ALA A 323 1.20 -14.75 -8.29
C ALA A 323 1.50 -13.63 -9.30
N MET A 324 1.72 -13.97 -10.58
CA MET A 324 1.93 -12.98 -11.66
C MET A 324 0.73 -12.03 -11.82
N VAL A 325 -0.50 -12.54 -11.70
CA VAL A 325 -1.72 -11.71 -11.67
C VAL A 325 -1.67 -10.70 -10.53
N ILE A 326 -1.31 -11.13 -9.31
CA ILE A 326 -1.21 -10.24 -8.15
C ILE A 326 -0.12 -9.18 -8.35
N GLU A 327 1.03 -9.57 -8.89
CA GLU A 327 2.12 -8.63 -9.17
C GLU A 327 1.68 -7.57 -10.19
N GLU A 328 0.97 -7.96 -11.25
CA GLU A 328 0.46 -7.01 -12.26
C GLU A 328 -0.65 -6.12 -11.69
N VAL A 329 -1.51 -6.64 -10.80
CA VAL A 329 -2.47 -5.82 -10.05
C VAL A 329 -1.74 -4.75 -9.23
N MET A 330 -0.71 -5.13 -8.46
CA MET A 330 0.07 -4.18 -7.66
C MET A 330 0.91 -3.23 -8.52
N ARG A 331 1.24 -3.59 -9.76
CA ARG A 331 1.86 -2.67 -10.71
C ARG A 331 0.88 -1.56 -11.11
N LEU A 332 -0.34 -1.94 -11.52
CA LEU A 332 -1.37 -0.99 -11.95
C LEU A 332 -2.00 -0.22 -10.79
N TYR A 333 -2.28 -0.90 -9.70
CA TYR A 333 -2.94 -0.34 -8.51
C TYR A 333 -2.13 -0.63 -7.25
N PRO A 334 -0.91 -0.05 -7.13
CA PRO A 334 -0.09 -0.27 -5.94
C PRO A 334 -0.82 0.28 -4.70
N PRO A 335 -1.08 -0.53 -3.66
CA PRO A 335 -1.73 -0.03 -2.45
C PRO A 335 -1.00 1.17 -1.85
N VAL A 336 0.32 1.14 -1.85
CA VAL A 336 1.16 2.30 -1.49
C VAL A 336 1.56 3.02 -2.77
N TRP A 337 0.77 4.02 -3.15
CA TRP A 337 0.92 4.78 -4.41
C TRP A 337 2.00 5.87 -4.36
N ALA A 338 2.43 6.28 -3.15
CA ALA A 338 3.48 7.28 -2.93
C ALA A 338 4.31 6.93 -1.70
N LEU A 339 5.64 7.02 -1.84
CA LEU A 339 6.63 6.87 -0.80
C LEU A 339 7.30 8.22 -0.57
N THR A 340 6.96 8.88 0.54
CA THR A 340 7.44 10.23 0.83
C THR A 340 8.59 10.21 1.84
N ARG A 341 9.53 11.13 1.65
CA ARG A 341 10.69 11.34 2.50
C ARG A 341 10.91 12.84 2.71
N VAL A 342 11.58 13.20 3.79
CA VAL A 342 12.13 14.54 4.01
C VAL A 342 13.64 14.43 4.16
N ALA A 343 14.38 15.19 3.35
CA ALA A 343 15.84 15.21 3.38
C ALA A 343 16.33 15.83 4.71
N GLN A 344 17.22 15.15 5.43
CA GLN A 344 17.78 15.64 6.69
C GLN A 344 19.04 16.51 6.49
N ARG A 345 19.60 16.46 5.31
CA ARG A 345 20.74 17.23 4.84
C ARG A 345 20.63 17.44 3.34
N ASP A 346 21.42 18.34 2.79
CA ASP A 346 21.54 18.50 1.35
C ASP A 346 21.97 17.19 0.69
N ASP A 347 21.36 16.88 -0.45
CA ASP A 347 21.64 15.69 -1.25
C ASP A 347 21.58 16.03 -2.75
N GLU A 348 22.09 15.14 -3.58
CA GLU A 348 21.98 15.18 -5.03
C GLU A 348 21.31 13.91 -5.55
N VAL A 349 20.20 14.03 -6.25
CA VAL A 349 19.44 12.91 -6.81
C VAL A 349 19.30 13.10 -8.32
N GLY A 350 19.91 12.21 -9.10
CA GLY A 350 19.85 12.27 -10.57
C GLY A 350 20.45 13.55 -11.15
N GLY A 351 21.45 14.15 -10.50
CA GLY A 351 22.06 15.41 -10.92
C GLY A 351 21.31 16.67 -10.47
N TYR A 352 20.26 16.50 -9.66
CA TYR A 352 19.49 17.61 -9.11
C TYR A 352 19.74 17.79 -7.62
N HIS A 353 19.89 19.04 -7.21
CA HIS A 353 20.03 19.38 -5.79
C HIS A 353 18.70 19.23 -5.04
N VAL A 354 18.76 18.58 -3.90
CA VAL A 354 17.69 18.40 -2.94
C VAL A 354 18.13 19.03 -1.61
N PRO A 355 17.62 20.22 -1.26
CA PRO A 355 18.05 20.88 -0.02
C PRO A 355 17.54 20.17 1.23
N ALA A 356 18.23 20.34 2.34
CA ALA A 356 17.77 19.91 3.65
C ALA A 356 16.36 20.43 3.95
N GLY A 357 15.49 19.60 4.50
CA GLY A 357 14.09 19.90 4.77
C GLY A 357 13.16 19.77 3.57
N ALA A 358 13.66 19.49 2.37
CA ALA A 358 12.81 19.25 1.20
C ALA A 358 12.05 17.93 1.31
N ASP A 359 10.77 17.97 0.92
CA ASP A 359 9.96 16.76 0.74
C ASP A 359 10.29 16.09 -0.59
N VAL A 360 10.68 14.81 -0.55
CA VAL A 360 10.97 13.97 -1.70
C VAL A 360 9.90 12.91 -1.83
N MET A 361 9.41 12.68 -3.03
CA MET A 361 8.39 11.67 -3.35
C MET A 361 8.90 10.71 -4.42
N ILE A 362 8.83 9.42 -4.13
CA ILE A 362 8.88 8.33 -5.10
C ILE A 362 7.47 7.77 -5.22
N SER A 363 6.90 7.79 -6.41
CA SER A 363 5.54 7.26 -6.61
C SER A 363 5.59 5.90 -7.31
N PRO A 364 5.30 4.79 -6.61
CA PRO A 364 5.10 3.50 -7.26
C PRO A 364 4.06 3.57 -8.38
N TYR A 365 3.00 4.35 -8.22
CA TYR A 365 1.95 4.50 -9.22
C TYR A 365 2.46 5.01 -10.58
N THR A 366 3.33 6.03 -10.60
CA THR A 366 3.91 6.56 -11.84
C THR A 366 5.13 5.75 -12.28
N LEU A 367 5.96 5.29 -11.35
CA LEU A 367 7.16 4.50 -11.63
C LEU A 367 6.82 3.15 -12.28
N HIS A 368 5.78 2.48 -11.78
CA HIS A 368 5.29 1.22 -12.35
C HIS A 368 4.59 1.38 -13.70
N ARG A 369 4.47 2.62 -14.19
CA ARG A 369 3.93 2.98 -15.51
C ARG A 369 4.95 3.69 -16.39
N HIS A 370 6.21 3.76 -15.95
CA HIS A 370 7.25 4.47 -16.67
C HIS A 370 7.52 3.78 -18.03
N PRO A 371 7.36 4.50 -19.17
CA PRO A 371 7.36 3.88 -20.50
C PRO A 371 8.69 3.29 -20.94
N ALA A 372 9.81 3.69 -20.31
CA ALA A 372 11.12 3.08 -20.58
C ALA A 372 11.26 1.66 -20.00
N TYR A 373 10.47 1.30 -19.00
CA TYR A 373 10.56 0.01 -18.29
C TYR A 373 9.32 -0.87 -18.47
N TRP A 374 8.20 -0.29 -18.92
CA TRP A 374 6.92 -0.95 -19.06
C TRP A 374 6.32 -0.64 -20.44
N THR A 375 6.37 -1.59 -21.35
CA THR A 375 5.71 -1.49 -22.66
C THR A 375 4.20 -1.52 -22.45
N ASP A 376 3.44 -0.65 -23.15
CA ASP A 376 1.99 -0.52 -22.98
C ASP A 376 1.59 -0.46 -21.49
N PRO A 377 2.04 0.56 -20.73
CA PRO A 377 2.00 0.56 -19.27
C PRO A 377 0.59 0.48 -18.66
N GLU A 378 -0.45 0.86 -19.40
CA GLU A 378 -1.84 0.79 -18.94
C GLU A 378 -2.52 -0.56 -19.23
N ARG A 379 -1.90 -1.42 -20.04
CA ARG A 379 -2.44 -2.75 -20.34
C ARG A 379 -2.20 -3.68 -19.16
N PHE A 380 -3.25 -4.38 -18.75
CA PHE A 380 -3.16 -5.48 -17.77
C PHE A 380 -2.63 -6.73 -18.46
N ASP A 381 -1.41 -7.10 -18.16
CA ASP A 381 -0.69 -8.24 -18.78
C ASP A 381 0.17 -8.95 -17.72
N PRO A 382 -0.36 -9.97 -17.01
CA PRO A 382 0.38 -10.72 -16.00
C PRO A 382 1.67 -11.36 -16.51
N GLU A 383 1.76 -11.68 -17.82
CA GLU A 383 2.94 -12.26 -18.44
C GLU A 383 4.19 -11.37 -18.34
N ARG A 384 4.06 -10.10 -17.97
CA ARG A 384 5.19 -9.20 -17.70
C ARG A 384 6.06 -9.69 -16.54
N PHE A 385 5.48 -10.51 -15.66
CA PHE A 385 6.15 -11.07 -14.48
C PHE A 385 6.63 -12.51 -14.70
N ASP A 386 6.41 -13.07 -15.89
CA ASP A 386 7.10 -14.29 -16.28
C ASP A 386 8.62 -14.07 -16.25
N PRO A 387 9.42 -14.94 -15.60
CA PRO A 387 10.86 -14.79 -15.47
C PRO A 387 11.57 -14.52 -16.80
N ASP A 388 11.12 -15.17 -17.89
CA ASP A 388 11.75 -15.01 -19.21
C ASP A 388 11.48 -13.62 -19.81
N ARG A 389 10.33 -13.01 -19.50
CA ARG A 389 9.94 -11.66 -19.95
C ARG A 389 10.37 -10.54 -19.01
N ALA A 390 10.55 -10.85 -17.73
CA ALA A 390 10.99 -9.90 -16.73
C ALA A 390 12.51 -9.60 -16.79
N HIS A 391 13.26 -10.43 -17.53
CA HIS A 391 14.71 -10.32 -17.65
C HIS A 391 15.15 -8.93 -18.16
N GLY A 392 16.13 -8.32 -17.48
CA GLY A 392 16.65 -6.99 -17.83
C GLY A 392 15.88 -5.80 -17.26
N ARG A 393 14.73 -5.99 -16.64
CA ARG A 393 14.03 -4.88 -15.95
C ARG A 393 14.78 -4.49 -14.67
N PRO A 394 15.12 -3.21 -14.46
CA PRO A 394 15.75 -2.77 -13.22
C PRO A 394 14.90 -3.11 -12.00
N ARG A 395 15.52 -3.67 -10.96
CA ARG A 395 14.82 -4.07 -9.72
C ARG A 395 13.94 -2.96 -9.13
N TYR A 396 14.41 -1.72 -9.17
CA TYR A 396 13.70 -0.60 -8.58
C TYR A 396 12.64 0.02 -9.51
N ALA A 397 12.44 -0.53 -10.72
CA ALA A 397 11.29 -0.18 -11.56
C ALA A 397 9.98 -0.78 -11.04
N TYR A 398 10.03 -1.73 -10.09
CA TYR A 398 8.90 -2.36 -9.44
C TYR A 398 9.13 -2.45 -7.93
N ILE A 399 8.41 -1.63 -7.16
CA ILE A 399 8.60 -1.47 -5.71
C ILE A 399 7.28 -1.43 -4.93
N PRO A 400 6.34 -2.38 -5.12
CA PRO A 400 5.03 -2.36 -4.48
C PRO A 400 5.11 -2.45 -2.96
N PHE A 401 6.18 -3.05 -2.44
CA PHE A 401 6.48 -3.21 -1.01
C PHE A 401 7.49 -2.19 -0.48
N GLY A 402 7.77 -1.13 -1.26
CA GLY A 402 8.83 -0.18 -0.96
C GLY A 402 10.23 -0.75 -1.20
N ALA A 403 11.25 -0.14 -0.60
CA ALA A 403 12.64 -0.56 -0.76
C ALA A 403 13.52 -0.17 0.44
N GLY A 404 14.73 -0.73 0.48
CA GLY A 404 15.76 -0.44 1.48
C GLY A 404 15.38 -0.92 2.89
N PRO A 405 15.89 -0.27 3.94
CA PRO A 405 15.65 -0.71 5.33
C PRO A 405 14.18 -0.67 5.74
N ARG A 406 13.38 0.16 5.06
CA ARG A 406 11.93 0.33 5.29
C ARG A 406 11.07 -0.59 4.40
N PHE A 407 11.67 -1.57 3.73
CA PHE A 407 10.94 -2.58 2.97
C PHE A 407 9.86 -3.25 3.82
N CYS A 408 8.71 -3.57 3.23
CA CYS A 408 7.56 -4.14 3.94
C CYS A 408 7.92 -5.42 4.69
N VAL A 409 7.60 -5.46 5.98
CA VAL A 409 7.85 -6.66 6.79
C VAL A 409 6.88 -7.78 6.46
N GLY A 410 5.64 -7.44 6.05
CA GLY A 410 4.54 -8.37 5.76
C GLY A 410 4.45 -8.84 4.31
N ASN A 411 5.46 -8.60 3.47
CA ASN A 411 5.38 -8.92 2.05
C ASN A 411 5.05 -10.40 1.77
N HIS A 412 5.68 -11.34 2.46
CA HIS A 412 5.43 -12.77 2.28
C HIS A 412 4.03 -13.18 2.75
N LEU A 413 3.58 -12.66 3.90
CA LEU A 413 2.23 -12.91 4.41
C LEU A 413 1.17 -12.37 3.43
N GLY A 414 1.32 -11.12 2.98
CA GLY A 414 0.38 -10.51 2.05
C GLY A 414 0.32 -11.22 0.69
N MET A 415 1.47 -11.65 0.16
CA MET A 415 1.50 -12.43 -1.09
C MET A 415 0.83 -13.80 -0.93
N MET A 416 1.10 -14.53 0.16
CA MET A 416 0.47 -15.82 0.43
C MET A 416 -1.04 -15.66 0.60
N GLU A 417 -1.49 -14.70 1.38
CA GLU A 417 -2.89 -14.40 1.59
C GLU A 417 -3.58 -14.07 0.25
N ALA A 418 -3.03 -13.15 -0.52
CA ALA A 418 -3.60 -12.76 -1.81
C ALA A 418 -3.66 -13.94 -2.80
N THR A 419 -2.61 -14.77 -2.86
CA THR A 419 -2.55 -15.94 -3.74
C THR A 419 -3.60 -16.98 -3.37
N PHE A 420 -3.72 -17.34 -2.10
CA PHE A 420 -4.69 -18.32 -1.64
C PHE A 420 -6.13 -17.86 -1.88
N VAL A 421 -6.42 -16.62 -1.53
CA VAL A 421 -7.76 -16.04 -1.70
C VAL A 421 -8.14 -15.98 -3.18
N LEU A 422 -7.23 -15.49 -4.03
CA LEU A 422 -7.50 -15.34 -5.44
C LEU A 422 -7.72 -16.70 -6.13
N ALA A 423 -6.87 -17.70 -5.82
CA ALA A 423 -7.02 -19.06 -6.33
C ALA A 423 -8.32 -19.72 -5.86
N MET A 424 -8.63 -19.68 -4.55
CA MET A 424 -9.82 -20.33 -4.00
C MET A 424 -11.13 -19.71 -4.50
N VAL A 425 -11.20 -18.38 -4.54
CA VAL A 425 -12.42 -17.70 -5.03
C VAL A 425 -12.59 -17.94 -6.53
N SER A 426 -11.53 -17.77 -7.34
CA SER A 426 -11.63 -17.90 -8.80
C SER A 426 -11.85 -19.36 -9.26
N ARG A 427 -11.45 -20.36 -8.46
CA ARG A 427 -11.74 -21.77 -8.73
C ARG A 427 -13.26 -22.03 -8.79
N GLU A 428 -14.03 -21.38 -7.95
CA GLU A 428 -15.44 -21.71 -7.72
C GLU A 428 -16.43 -20.63 -8.15
N LEU A 429 -15.98 -19.38 -8.17
CA LEU A 429 -16.86 -18.23 -8.31
C LEU A 429 -16.33 -17.24 -9.35
N ARG A 430 -17.27 -16.63 -10.05
CA ARG A 430 -17.04 -15.47 -10.91
C ARG A 430 -17.73 -14.25 -10.29
N LEU A 431 -16.96 -13.19 -10.12
CA LEU A 431 -17.45 -11.91 -9.63
C LEU A 431 -17.59 -10.95 -10.82
N ALA A 432 -18.71 -10.27 -10.95
CA ALA A 432 -18.99 -9.36 -12.06
C ALA A 432 -19.46 -8.00 -11.55
N HIS A 433 -19.02 -6.92 -12.23
CA HIS A 433 -19.43 -5.56 -11.90
C HIS A 433 -20.94 -5.35 -12.05
N VAL A 434 -21.45 -4.48 -11.20
CA VAL A 434 -22.81 -3.97 -11.36
C VAL A 434 -22.82 -2.93 -12.49
N PRO A 435 -23.62 -3.12 -13.57
CA PRO A 435 -23.69 -2.17 -14.66
C PRO A 435 -24.02 -0.74 -14.19
N GLY A 436 -23.43 0.26 -14.83
CA GLY A 436 -23.67 1.68 -14.53
C GLY A 436 -22.98 2.21 -13.27
N ARG A 437 -22.21 1.40 -12.54
CA ARG A 437 -21.41 1.85 -11.40
C ARG A 437 -19.93 1.96 -11.78
N PRO A 438 -19.37 3.18 -11.91
CA PRO A 438 -17.95 3.36 -12.24
C PRO A 438 -17.09 2.93 -11.06
N VAL A 439 -16.00 2.22 -11.36
CA VAL A 439 -14.95 1.89 -10.40
C VAL A 439 -13.85 2.95 -10.53
N VAL A 440 -13.67 3.74 -9.47
CA VAL A 440 -12.77 4.90 -9.47
C VAL A 440 -11.70 4.72 -8.42
N PRO A 441 -10.40 4.83 -8.78
CA PRO A 441 -9.33 4.80 -7.80
C PRO A 441 -9.37 6.04 -6.91
N GLU A 442 -9.15 5.83 -5.62
CA GLU A 442 -9.08 6.88 -4.61
C GLU A 442 -7.76 6.78 -3.85
N ALA A 443 -6.90 7.77 -4.06
CA ALA A 443 -5.59 7.85 -3.43
C ALA A 443 -5.72 8.44 -2.02
N MET A 444 -5.90 7.58 -1.02
CA MET A 444 -5.90 7.88 0.41
C MET A 444 -4.53 7.50 1.03
N LEU A 445 -4.46 7.02 2.27
CA LEU A 445 -3.23 6.38 2.78
C LEU A 445 -2.88 5.14 1.96
N SER A 446 -3.90 4.42 1.48
CA SER A 446 -3.77 3.41 0.45
C SER A 446 -4.54 3.80 -0.83
N LEU A 447 -4.26 3.11 -1.95
CA LEU A 447 -5.00 3.27 -3.21
C LEU A 447 -6.20 2.32 -3.21
N ARG A 448 -7.37 2.81 -2.78
CA ARG A 448 -8.60 2.02 -2.67
C ARG A 448 -9.60 2.30 -3.79
N VAL A 449 -10.64 1.49 -3.85
CA VAL A 449 -11.82 1.77 -4.68
C VAL A 449 -12.74 2.74 -3.94
N ARG A 450 -13.07 3.86 -4.59
CA ARG A 450 -13.95 4.90 -4.02
C ARG A 450 -15.36 4.35 -3.82
N GLY A 451 -15.87 4.43 -2.58
CA GLY A 451 -17.26 4.10 -2.25
C GLY A 451 -17.60 2.62 -2.30
N GLY A 452 -16.59 1.73 -2.16
CA GLY A 452 -16.77 0.28 -2.18
C GLY A 452 -16.74 -0.33 -3.58
N LEU A 453 -16.89 -1.67 -3.67
CA LEU A 453 -16.85 -2.42 -4.93
C LEU A 453 -18.07 -3.37 -5.00
N PRO A 454 -19.27 -2.88 -5.37
CA PRO A 454 -20.43 -3.74 -5.52
C PRO A 454 -20.26 -4.68 -6.72
N MET A 455 -20.31 -6.00 -6.47
CA MET A 455 -20.21 -7.04 -7.49
C MET A 455 -21.31 -8.10 -7.31
N THR A 456 -21.79 -8.67 -8.39
CA THR A 456 -22.66 -9.85 -8.41
C THR A 456 -21.82 -11.12 -8.39
N VAL A 457 -22.33 -12.15 -7.73
CA VAL A 457 -21.64 -13.43 -7.57
C VAL A 457 -22.30 -14.47 -8.47
N HIS A 458 -21.49 -15.17 -9.24
CA HIS A 458 -21.89 -16.25 -10.14
C HIS A 458 -21.04 -17.49 -9.87
N ARG A 459 -21.50 -18.66 -10.28
CA ARG A 459 -20.64 -19.86 -10.37
C ARG A 459 -19.62 -19.69 -11.48
N ALA A 460 -18.40 -20.20 -11.27
CA ALA A 460 -17.34 -20.19 -12.28
C ALA A 460 -17.61 -21.17 -13.42
#